data_76bb7e118c1b50b8f3d6a21a5644f44f
#
_entry.id   76bb7e118c1b50b8f3d6a21a5644f44f
#
_cell.length_a   1.000
_cell.length_b   1.000
_cell.length_c   1.000
_cell.angle_alpha   90.00
_cell.angle_beta   90.00
_cell.angle_gamma   90.00
#
_symmetry.space_group_name_H-M   'P 1'
#
loop_
_entity.id
_entity.type
_entity.pdbx_description
1 polymer ?
#
loop_
_entity_poly.entity_id
_entity_poly.type
_entity_poly.pdbx_seq_one_letter_code
_entity_poly.pdbx_strand_id
1 'polypeptide(L)'
;VKPFGIWKYFLILIVLSFGIIYALPNLYAPDPAVQISYNDSTLSPDLKLQKRLTKVLEANTSENKVPEVEIHENYALIRLASSKEQLRVKELFSTVGDDLIVALNLAPTTPQWLKNIGGEPLKLGLDLRGGVHFLMEVDTQKALNNRQNGTLLDIRRKLRGEKIRYNSLFVEKDQAIKLKVTQESVFDNATELLEDNYPQFTISYTEAGNQFEISLRLTEQEIEQIEADAIDQNLTTLRNRVNELGVSEPIVYRQGKKRIVVQLPGIQDTAEAKKILGKTATLEFHLEAEHDTPRTRKTSYPHRDKRMGXSELQDQIIIGGDQVATAQASFDENGIPQVNITLDGAGGXRMHRTTRDKXGKRLGVLFVEQKNKTSYARDAQGNQVAIQQTFETKEIISLATIQAALGTKFRITGLDSPQESSELALLLRAGALAAPMRFVEERTVGPSLGKDNINAGILSMELGMALVLLFTLFYYRIFGVAACLALGTNIVLLVAIMSILSATLTLPGIAGIVLTVGMAVDANVLIFSRIKEELKQGTEPLQAIDQGYDKAFLTILDANLTTLLVAVILYSFGTGPIKGFSVTLSIGIITSMFTAILGTRGFIYLVYRNKKNLSRLAI
;
A
#
# COMPACT_ATOMS: atom_id res chain seq x y z
N VAL A 1 40.21 -37.01 -12.31
CA VAL A 1 39.54 -36.06 -11.38
C VAL A 1 39.55 -34.67 -12.00
N LYS A 2 38.35 -34.09 -12.31
CA LYS A 2 38.26 -32.72 -12.82
C LYS A 2 38.63 -31.76 -11.66
N PRO A 3 39.64 -30.90 -11.80
CA PRO A 3 39.96 -29.99 -10.72
C PRO A 3 38.82 -29.00 -10.48
N PHE A 4 38.50 -28.75 -9.22
CA PHE A 4 37.56 -27.70 -8.87
C PHE A 4 38.18 -26.36 -9.29
N GLY A 5 37.60 -25.73 -10.30
CA GLY A 5 38.18 -24.53 -10.94
C GLY A 5 38.36 -23.39 -9.96
N ILE A 6 39.53 -22.72 -10.03
CA ILE A 6 39.84 -21.57 -9.17
C ILE A 6 38.77 -20.49 -9.25
N TRP A 7 38.18 -20.26 -10.43
CA TRP A 7 37.09 -19.26 -10.62
C TRP A 7 35.86 -19.56 -9.74
N LYS A 8 35.60 -20.85 -9.41
CA LYS A 8 34.48 -21.24 -8.52
C LYS A 8 34.72 -20.77 -7.07
N TYR A 9 35.97 -20.80 -6.62
CA TYR A 9 36.35 -20.27 -5.30
C TYR A 9 36.17 -18.76 -5.26
N PHE A 10 36.55 -18.05 -6.33
CA PHE A 10 36.30 -16.61 -6.45
C PHE A 10 34.79 -16.30 -6.44
N LEU A 11 33.99 -17.09 -7.15
CA LEU A 11 32.52 -16.95 -7.17
C LEU A 11 31.96 -17.13 -5.76
N ILE A 12 32.35 -18.19 -5.06
CA ILE A 12 31.87 -18.46 -3.68
C ILE A 12 32.28 -17.30 -2.76
N LEU A 13 33.51 -16.81 -2.86
CA LEU A 13 34.01 -15.71 -2.04
C LEU A 13 33.23 -14.43 -2.30
N ILE A 14 32.98 -14.07 -3.56
CA ILE A 14 32.23 -12.87 -3.95
C ILE A 14 30.79 -12.97 -3.40
N VAL A 15 30.13 -14.09 -3.64
CA VAL A 15 28.72 -14.29 -3.19
C VAL A 15 28.67 -14.24 -1.66
N LEU A 16 29.60 -14.88 -0.97
CA LEU A 16 29.64 -14.86 0.50
C LEU A 16 29.92 -13.46 1.05
N SER A 17 30.89 -12.74 0.48
CA SER A 17 31.20 -11.36 0.89
C SER A 17 30.01 -10.44 0.70
N PHE A 18 29.37 -10.54 -0.47
CA PHE A 18 28.15 -9.78 -0.79
C PHE A 18 27.01 -10.15 0.19
N GLY A 19 26.85 -11.45 0.46
CA GLY A 19 25.86 -11.95 1.43
C GLY A 19 26.08 -11.37 2.82
N ILE A 20 27.34 -11.41 3.31
CA ILE A 20 27.68 -10.87 4.64
C ILE A 20 27.35 -9.36 4.71
N ILE A 21 27.78 -8.59 3.71
CA ILE A 21 27.59 -7.13 3.67
C ILE A 21 26.09 -6.78 3.75
N TYR A 22 25.25 -7.45 2.96
CA TYR A 22 23.81 -7.15 2.91
C TYR A 22 23.00 -7.83 4.03
N ALA A 23 23.58 -8.80 4.75
CA ALA A 23 22.98 -9.36 5.97
C ALA A 23 23.30 -8.51 7.21
N LEU A 24 24.43 -7.79 7.22
CA LEU A 24 24.90 -6.97 8.35
C LEU A 24 23.88 -5.98 8.90
N PRO A 25 23.06 -5.27 8.07
CA PRO A 25 22.07 -4.33 8.61
C PRO A 25 21.12 -4.95 9.65
N ASN A 26 20.85 -6.25 9.55
CA ASN A 26 19.94 -6.95 10.45
C ASN A 26 20.49 -7.16 11.87
N LEU A 27 21.77 -6.94 12.08
CA LEU A 27 22.40 -6.96 13.41
C LEU A 27 22.16 -5.64 14.17
N TYR A 28 21.70 -4.60 13.48
CA TYR A 28 21.45 -3.27 14.02
C TYR A 28 19.95 -3.10 14.24
N ALA A 29 19.46 -3.55 15.41
CA ALA A 29 18.03 -3.43 15.75
C ALA A 29 17.63 -1.94 15.81
N PRO A 30 16.55 -1.54 15.14
CA PRO A 30 16.13 -0.14 15.17
C PRO A 30 15.59 0.26 16.54
N ASP A 31 15.85 1.49 16.94
CA ASP A 31 15.37 2.06 18.19
C ASP A 31 13.93 2.54 18.07
N PRO A 32 13.07 2.38 19.10
CA PRO A 32 11.77 3.03 19.10
C PRO A 32 11.95 4.54 18.95
N ALA A 33 11.14 5.16 18.10
CA ALA A 33 11.26 6.60 17.82
C ALA A 33 9.89 7.24 17.57
N VAL A 34 9.82 8.55 17.83
CA VAL A 34 8.66 9.37 17.47
C VAL A 34 9.11 10.30 16.33
N GLN A 35 8.38 10.23 15.24
CA GLN A 35 8.56 11.09 14.08
C GLN A 35 7.60 12.27 14.21
N ILE A 36 8.12 13.47 14.03
CA ILE A 36 7.33 14.72 14.12
C ILE A 36 7.57 15.49 12.82
N SER A 37 6.50 15.83 12.13
CA SER A 37 6.54 16.68 10.95
C SER A 37 5.55 17.84 11.10
N TYR A 38 5.76 18.91 10.35
CA TYR A 38 4.76 19.97 10.28
C TYR A 38 3.52 19.46 9.54
N ASN A 39 2.36 19.88 10.01
CA ASN A 39 1.09 19.67 9.29
C ASN A 39 1.10 20.40 7.94
N ASP A 40 1.88 21.45 7.83
CA ASP A 40 2.11 22.22 6.59
C ASP A 40 3.32 21.61 5.84
N SER A 41 3.07 20.91 4.73
CA SER A 41 4.10 20.26 3.91
C SER A 41 5.07 21.24 3.23
N THR A 42 4.79 22.54 3.24
CA THR A 42 5.73 23.55 2.72
C THR A 42 6.80 23.93 3.74
N LEU A 43 6.59 23.57 5.02
CA LEU A 43 7.54 23.85 6.11
C LEU A 43 8.43 22.61 6.32
N SER A 44 9.72 22.83 6.14
CA SER A 44 10.71 21.79 6.49
C SER A 44 11.12 21.95 7.95
N PRO A 45 11.33 20.86 8.67
CA PRO A 45 11.86 20.91 10.03
C PRO A 45 13.18 21.69 10.08
N ASP A 46 13.27 22.59 11.02
CA ASP A 46 14.40 23.49 11.17
C ASP A 46 14.95 23.48 12.61
N LEU A 47 15.99 24.24 12.85
CA LEU A 47 16.59 24.40 14.19
C LEU A 47 15.61 24.98 15.21
N LYS A 48 14.58 25.70 14.76
CA LYS A 48 13.55 26.26 15.67
C LYS A 48 12.65 25.13 16.17
N LEU A 49 12.24 24.23 15.26
CA LEU A 49 11.47 23.04 15.63
C LEU A 49 12.29 22.18 16.61
N GLN A 50 13.56 21.92 16.30
CA GLN A 50 14.45 21.15 17.17
C GLN A 50 14.46 21.72 18.59
N LYS A 51 14.69 23.03 18.73
CA LYS A 51 14.71 23.74 20.04
C LYS A 51 13.37 23.65 20.76
N ARG A 52 12.25 23.80 20.01
CA ARG A 52 10.89 23.68 20.55
C ARG A 52 10.67 22.28 21.13
N LEU A 53 11.01 21.24 20.36
CA LEU A 53 10.84 19.83 20.76
C LEU A 53 11.74 19.49 21.95
N THR A 54 13.01 19.89 21.91
CA THR A 54 13.97 19.67 23.01
C THR A 54 13.49 20.31 24.32
N LYS A 55 13.02 21.55 24.26
CA LYS A 55 12.50 22.28 25.44
C LYS A 55 11.31 21.56 26.06
N VAL A 56 10.40 21.01 25.24
CA VAL A 56 9.24 20.25 25.73
C VAL A 56 9.71 18.93 26.38
N LEU A 57 10.70 18.26 25.79
CA LEU A 57 11.27 17.03 26.35
C LEU A 57 11.95 17.31 27.69
N GLU A 58 12.77 18.35 27.78
CA GLU A 58 13.45 18.76 29.03
C GLU A 58 12.47 19.04 30.15
N ALA A 59 11.34 19.70 29.85
CA ALA A 59 10.32 20.05 30.83
C ALA A 59 9.54 18.83 31.35
N ASN A 60 9.52 17.73 30.59
CA ASN A 60 8.68 16.56 30.88
C ASN A 60 9.46 15.26 31.13
N THR A 61 10.81 15.32 31.11
CA THR A 61 11.66 14.14 31.35
C THR A 61 12.35 14.30 32.71
N SER A 62 12.11 13.34 33.59
CA SER A 62 12.70 13.29 34.95
C SER A 62 14.04 12.54 34.97
N GLU A 63 14.49 12.02 33.84
CA GLU A 63 15.73 11.23 33.72
C GLU A 63 16.91 12.12 33.32
N ASN A 64 18.11 11.69 33.69
CA ASN A 64 19.35 12.44 33.45
C ASN A 64 19.75 12.59 31.98
N LYS A 65 18.99 12.02 31.05
CA LYS A 65 19.31 12.07 29.63
C LYS A 65 18.08 12.42 28.81
N VAL A 66 18.08 13.61 28.24
CA VAL A 66 17.03 14.06 27.32
C VAL A 66 17.21 13.35 25.98
N PRO A 67 16.13 12.76 25.41
CA PRO A 67 16.22 12.12 24.09
C PRO A 67 16.71 13.09 23.00
N GLU A 68 17.57 12.61 22.13
CA GLU A 68 18.14 13.40 21.02
C GLU A 68 17.09 13.61 19.92
N VAL A 69 16.98 14.86 19.44
CA VAL A 69 16.08 15.23 18.34
C VAL A 69 16.92 15.40 17.07
N GLU A 70 16.79 14.46 16.13
CA GLU A 70 17.47 14.49 14.83
C GLU A 70 16.57 15.20 13.81
N ILE A 71 17.13 16.11 13.02
CA ILE A 71 16.40 16.79 11.95
C ILE A 71 16.72 16.14 10.61
N HIS A 72 15.69 15.75 9.88
CA HIS A 72 15.72 15.24 8.50
C HIS A 72 15.02 16.25 7.58
N GLU A 73 15.11 16.08 6.28
CA GLU A 73 14.55 17.00 5.28
C GLU A 73 13.06 17.29 5.50
N ASN A 74 12.28 16.26 5.86
CA ASN A 74 10.82 16.33 5.93
C ASN A 74 10.25 16.06 7.33
N TYR A 75 11.07 15.67 8.30
CA TYR A 75 10.61 15.34 9.66
C TYR A 75 11.73 15.47 10.68
N ALA A 76 11.34 15.63 11.94
CA ALA A 76 12.22 15.48 13.10
C ALA A 76 12.01 14.09 13.71
N LEU A 77 13.06 13.44 14.17
CA LEU A 77 13.03 12.10 14.76
C LEU A 77 13.56 12.15 16.19
N ILE A 78 12.81 11.60 17.13
CA ILE A 78 13.19 11.53 18.55
C ILE A 78 13.44 10.05 18.87
N ARG A 79 14.70 9.68 19.16
CA ARG A 79 15.08 8.31 19.53
C ARG A 79 14.76 8.06 21.01
N LEU A 80 14.23 6.87 21.30
CA LEU A 80 13.76 6.51 22.64
C LEU A 80 14.27 5.10 23.02
N ALA A 81 14.39 4.86 24.33
CA ALA A 81 14.96 3.61 24.83
C ALA A 81 13.95 2.45 24.82
N SER A 82 12.65 2.74 24.80
CA SER A 82 11.62 1.71 24.90
C SER A 82 10.30 2.13 24.23
N SER A 83 9.50 1.13 23.84
CA SER A 83 8.16 1.35 23.28
C SER A 83 7.21 2.03 24.26
N LYS A 84 7.41 1.82 25.56
CA LYS A 84 6.60 2.48 26.61
C LYS A 84 6.88 3.99 26.63
N GLU A 85 8.14 4.35 26.54
CA GLU A 85 8.58 5.75 26.46
C GLU A 85 8.09 6.39 25.13
N GLN A 86 8.12 5.63 24.05
CA GLN A 86 7.62 6.05 22.73
C GLN A 86 6.15 6.47 22.78
N LEU A 87 5.30 5.68 23.45
CA LEU A 87 3.87 6.01 23.61
C LEU A 87 3.67 7.27 24.45
N ARG A 88 4.43 7.40 25.53
CA ARG A 88 4.39 8.59 26.41
C ARG A 88 4.78 9.85 25.65
N VAL A 89 5.85 9.79 24.86
CA VAL A 89 6.35 10.93 24.07
C VAL A 89 5.36 11.27 22.95
N LYS A 90 4.75 10.27 22.30
CA LYS A 90 3.69 10.52 21.32
C LYS A 90 2.52 11.30 21.95
N GLU A 91 2.02 10.83 23.08
CA GLU A 91 0.91 11.47 23.81
C GLU A 91 1.28 12.91 24.20
N LEU A 92 2.49 13.12 24.73
CA LEU A 92 3.00 14.45 25.07
C LEU A 92 2.93 15.42 23.88
N PHE A 93 3.46 15.03 22.74
CA PHE A 93 3.52 15.92 21.56
C PHE A 93 2.16 16.06 20.85
N SER A 94 1.26 15.10 20.99
CA SER A 94 -0.11 15.21 20.47
C SER A 94 -0.92 16.31 21.17
N THR A 95 -0.49 16.73 22.36
CA THR A 95 -1.14 17.81 23.13
C THR A 95 -0.42 19.17 23.01
N VAL A 96 0.76 19.22 22.39
CA VAL A 96 1.62 20.44 22.38
C VAL A 96 1.26 21.41 21.26
N GLY A 97 0.64 20.95 20.18
CA GLY A 97 0.23 21.88 19.11
C GLY A 97 -0.39 21.16 17.91
N ASP A 98 -1.42 21.78 17.38
CA ASP A 98 -2.16 21.30 16.20
C ASP A 98 -1.37 21.50 14.88
N ASP A 99 -0.20 22.14 14.96
CA ASP A 99 0.68 22.40 13.82
C ASP A 99 1.60 21.21 13.51
N LEU A 100 1.59 20.16 14.36
CA LEU A 100 2.50 19.02 14.24
C LEU A 100 1.74 17.71 14.01
N ILE A 101 2.27 16.87 13.12
CA ILE A 101 1.87 15.47 12.94
C ILE A 101 2.86 14.63 13.73
N VAL A 102 2.35 13.82 14.67
CA VAL A 102 3.15 12.96 15.56
C VAL A 102 2.87 11.49 15.25
N ALA A 103 3.87 10.79 14.75
CA ALA A 103 3.75 9.38 14.34
C ALA A 103 4.75 8.48 15.08
N LEU A 104 4.34 7.27 15.39
CA LEU A 104 5.24 6.25 15.91
C LEU A 104 6.12 5.74 14.77
N ASN A 105 7.43 5.63 15.01
CA ASN A 105 8.37 5.16 14.01
C ASN A 105 9.48 4.33 14.69
N LEU A 106 10.36 3.77 13.90
CA LEU A 106 11.57 3.07 14.33
C LEU A 106 12.77 3.78 13.70
N ALA A 107 13.71 4.23 14.53
CA ALA A 107 14.92 4.90 14.07
C ALA A 107 15.96 3.85 13.67
N PRO A 108 16.38 3.80 12.40
CA PRO A 108 17.41 2.84 11.99
C PRO A 108 18.75 3.16 12.63
N THR A 109 19.39 2.14 13.22
CA THR A 109 20.70 2.22 13.84
C THR A 109 21.80 1.77 12.89
N THR A 110 21.45 1.39 11.66
CA THR A 110 22.38 0.94 10.62
C THR A 110 23.44 2.02 10.34
N PRO A 111 24.75 1.67 10.37
CA PRO A 111 25.83 2.62 10.05
C PRO A 111 25.69 3.26 8.67
N GLN A 112 26.11 4.51 8.56
CA GLN A 112 25.93 5.31 7.34
C GLN A 112 26.59 4.67 6.10
N TRP A 113 27.78 4.03 6.28
CA TRP A 113 28.47 3.37 5.15
C TRP A 113 27.65 2.22 4.56
N LEU A 114 26.88 1.48 5.41
CA LEU A 114 25.96 0.42 4.95
C LEU A 114 24.76 1.02 4.21
N LYS A 115 24.20 2.11 4.72
CA LYS A 115 23.09 2.82 4.07
C LYS A 115 23.50 3.34 2.69
N ASN A 116 24.72 3.86 2.57
CA ASN A 116 25.24 4.42 1.31
C ASN A 116 25.35 3.38 0.19
N ILE A 117 25.46 2.09 0.53
CA ILE A 117 25.48 1.00 -0.45
C ILE A 117 24.11 0.30 -0.58
N GLY A 118 23.05 0.90 -0.01
CA GLY A 118 21.69 0.36 -0.05
C GLY A 118 21.43 -0.78 0.92
N GLY A 119 22.24 -0.90 1.98
CA GLY A 119 22.05 -1.92 3.02
C GLY A 119 20.96 -1.51 4.00
N GLU A 120 19.80 -2.14 3.92
CA GLU A 120 18.66 -1.92 4.82
C GLU A 120 18.31 -3.21 5.56
N PRO A 121 17.83 -3.11 6.82
CA PRO A 121 17.40 -4.30 7.55
C PRO A 121 16.09 -4.85 6.97
N LEU A 122 15.76 -6.09 7.30
CA LEU A 122 14.53 -6.77 6.94
C LEU A 122 13.31 -6.02 7.49
N LYS A 123 12.31 -5.87 6.65
CA LYS A 123 11.01 -5.31 7.07
C LYS A 123 10.22 -6.38 7.81
N LEU A 124 9.67 -6.02 8.96
CA LEU A 124 8.84 -6.94 9.76
C LEU A 124 7.37 -6.74 9.40
N GLY A 125 6.68 -7.84 9.16
CA GLY A 125 5.25 -7.85 8.86
C GLY A 125 4.39 -7.55 10.10
N LEU A 126 3.11 -7.37 9.84
CA LEU A 126 2.11 -7.06 10.86
C LEU A 126 2.09 -8.09 12.00
N ASP A 127 2.27 -9.36 11.67
CA ASP A 127 2.26 -10.49 12.63
C ASP A 127 3.40 -10.39 13.66
N LEU A 128 4.50 -9.70 13.30
CA LEU A 128 5.69 -9.57 14.14
C LEU A 128 5.78 -8.20 14.82
N ARG A 129 5.30 -7.14 14.15
CA ARG A 129 5.38 -5.75 14.62
C ARG A 129 4.14 -5.33 15.42
N GLY A 130 3.02 -6.01 15.17
CA GLY A 130 1.70 -5.57 15.63
C GLY A 130 1.15 -4.48 14.74
N GLY A 131 -0.11 -4.10 14.94
CA GLY A 131 -0.76 -3.05 14.15
C GLY A 131 -2.14 -3.47 13.65
N VAL A 132 -2.61 -2.83 12.58
CA VAL A 132 -3.97 -3.02 12.05
C VAL A 132 -3.94 -3.53 10.61
N HIS A 133 -4.79 -4.50 10.34
CA HIS A 133 -5.08 -5.03 9.00
C HIS A 133 -6.52 -4.68 8.64
N PHE A 134 -6.70 -4.03 7.50
CA PHE A 134 -8.01 -3.78 6.90
C PHE A 134 -8.09 -4.47 5.54
N LEU A 135 -9.19 -5.17 5.31
CA LEU A 135 -9.61 -5.63 3.98
C LEU A 135 -10.79 -4.75 3.57
N MET A 136 -10.62 -4.00 2.49
CA MET A 136 -11.62 -3.07 1.98
C MET A 136 -12.10 -3.52 0.61
N GLU A 137 -13.40 -3.42 0.36
CA GLU A 137 -14.01 -3.74 -0.93
C GLU A 137 -14.48 -2.46 -1.61
N VAL A 138 -14.10 -2.29 -2.87
CA VAL A 138 -14.42 -1.12 -3.69
C VAL A 138 -15.80 -1.32 -4.34
N ASP A 139 -16.66 -0.32 -4.27
CA ASP A 139 -17.96 -0.31 -4.95
C ASP A 139 -17.74 0.08 -6.42
N THR A 140 -17.32 -0.89 -7.23
CA THR A 140 -17.08 -0.67 -8.66
C THR A 140 -18.36 -0.32 -9.41
N GLN A 141 -19.52 -0.75 -8.90
CA GLN A 141 -20.82 -0.41 -9.48
C GLN A 141 -21.08 1.10 -9.44
N LYS A 142 -20.71 1.74 -8.34
CA LYS A 142 -20.81 3.19 -8.19
C LYS A 142 -19.88 3.92 -9.16
N ALA A 143 -18.67 3.38 -9.39
CA ALA A 143 -17.73 3.93 -10.38
C ALA A 143 -18.34 3.90 -11.78
N LEU A 144 -18.94 2.77 -12.16
CA LEU A 144 -19.64 2.61 -13.45
C LEU A 144 -20.77 3.62 -13.58
N ASN A 145 -21.63 3.75 -12.55
CA ASN A 145 -22.73 4.70 -12.53
C ASN A 145 -22.24 6.15 -12.71
N ASN A 146 -21.16 6.51 -12.01
CA ASN A 146 -20.56 7.85 -12.12
C ASN A 146 -20.05 8.11 -13.53
N ARG A 147 -19.36 7.13 -14.13
CA ARG A 147 -18.86 7.21 -15.52
C ARG A 147 -20.00 7.41 -16.52
N GLN A 148 -21.07 6.62 -16.38
CA GLN A 148 -22.24 6.72 -17.25
C GLN A 148 -22.97 8.05 -17.14
N ASN A 149 -23.14 8.56 -15.91
CA ASN A 149 -23.76 9.87 -15.68
C ASN A 149 -22.90 10.99 -16.30
N GLY A 150 -21.57 10.89 -16.17
CA GLY A 150 -20.63 11.81 -16.83
C GLY A 150 -20.79 11.79 -18.34
N THR A 151 -20.83 10.59 -18.92
CA THR A 151 -21.01 10.39 -20.38
C THR A 151 -22.38 10.95 -20.83
N LEU A 152 -23.43 10.71 -20.07
CA LEU A 152 -24.77 11.24 -20.38
C LEU A 152 -24.74 12.77 -20.46
N LEU A 153 -24.05 13.42 -19.52
CA LEU A 153 -23.91 14.89 -19.53
C LEU A 153 -23.10 15.37 -20.74
N ASP A 154 -22.08 14.63 -21.12
CA ASP A 154 -21.27 14.95 -22.32
C ASP A 154 -22.07 14.78 -23.60
N ILE A 155 -22.81 13.68 -23.75
CA ILE A 155 -23.74 13.43 -24.88
C ILE A 155 -24.73 14.57 -24.97
N ARG A 156 -25.33 14.97 -23.83
CA ARG A 156 -26.29 16.09 -23.77
C ARG A 156 -25.66 17.39 -24.28
N ARG A 157 -24.39 17.65 -23.94
CA ARG A 157 -23.66 18.84 -24.36
C ARG A 157 -23.38 18.83 -25.86
N LYS A 158 -22.93 17.68 -26.41
CA LYS A 158 -22.64 17.52 -27.83
C LYS A 158 -23.91 17.64 -28.70
N LEU A 159 -24.98 16.96 -28.31
CA LEU A 159 -26.28 17.05 -29.02
C LEU A 159 -26.76 18.51 -29.11
N ARG A 160 -26.60 19.29 -28.01
CA ARG A 160 -26.94 20.71 -28.01
C ARG A 160 -26.03 21.53 -28.90
N GLY A 161 -24.73 21.21 -28.92
CA GLY A 161 -23.74 21.88 -29.76
C GLY A 161 -24.07 21.74 -31.24
N GLU A 162 -24.48 20.55 -31.65
CA GLU A 162 -24.87 20.23 -33.02
C GLU A 162 -26.36 20.55 -33.32
N LYS A 163 -27.06 21.15 -32.33
CA LYS A 163 -28.48 21.56 -32.46
C LYS A 163 -29.41 20.37 -32.71
N ILE A 164 -29.03 19.16 -32.30
CA ILE A 164 -29.83 17.93 -32.44
C ILE A 164 -30.89 17.94 -31.33
N ARG A 165 -32.17 17.97 -31.67
CA ARG A 165 -33.30 17.98 -30.73
C ARG A 165 -33.73 16.56 -30.44
N TYR A 166 -33.87 16.22 -29.16
CA TYR A 166 -34.28 14.89 -28.69
C TYR A 166 -35.45 14.99 -27.70
N ASN A 167 -36.21 13.92 -27.57
CA ASN A 167 -37.36 13.83 -26.67
C ASN A 167 -36.91 13.53 -25.23
N SER A 168 -36.07 12.53 -25.07
CA SER A 168 -35.52 12.15 -23.74
C SER A 168 -34.13 11.56 -23.86
N LEU A 169 -33.31 11.75 -22.80
CA LEU A 169 -31.99 11.19 -22.66
C LEU A 169 -31.78 10.83 -21.19
N PHE A 170 -31.64 9.55 -20.88
CA PHE A 170 -31.56 9.05 -19.50
C PHE A 170 -30.75 7.74 -19.43
N VAL A 171 -30.29 7.39 -18.22
CA VAL A 171 -29.68 6.09 -17.93
C VAL A 171 -30.76 5.18 -17.38
N GLU A 172 -30.95 4.02 -17.99
CA GLU A 172 -31.90 3.00 -17.54
C GLU A 172 -31.33 2.18 -16.36
N LYS A 173 -32.19 1.42 -15.67
CA LYS A 173 -31.79 0.58 -14.52
C LYS A 173 -30.73 -0.48 -14.90
N ASP A 174 -30.74 -0.92 -16.14
CA ASP A 174 -29.77 -1.89 -16.71
C ASP A 174 -28.48 -1.22 -17.19
N GLN A 175 -28.31 0.06 -16.83
CA GLN A 175 -27.14 0.88 -17.15
C GLN A 175 -26.97 1.25 -18.62
N ALA A 176 -27.97 1.04 -19.46
CA ALA A 176 -27.95 1.55 -20.83
C ALA A 176 -28.29 3.05 -20.85
N ILE A 177 -27.56 3.85 -21.60
CA ILE A 177 -27.93 5.23 -21.90
C ILE A 177 -28.91 5.19 -23.08
N LYS A 178 -30.12 5.71 -22.88
CA LYS A 178 -31.16 5.71 -23.89
C LYS A 178 -31.46 7.11 -24.38
N LEU A 179 -31.41 7.28 -25.69
CA LEU A 179 -31.78 8.51 -26.39
C LEU A 179 -33.03 8.25 -27.26
N LYS A 180 -34.07 9.04 -27.08
CA LYS A 180 -35.30 8.92 -27.89
C LYS A 180 -35.50 10.15 -28.75
N VAL A 181 -35.80 9.90 -30.03
CA VAL A 181 -36.06 10.93 -31.04
C VAL A 181 -37.31 10.52 -31.87
N THR A 182 -37.97 11.50 -32.52
CA THR A 182 -39.18 11.26 -33.30
C THR A 182 -39.01 11.49 -34.78
N GLN A 183 -37.92 12.09 -35.23
CA GLN A 183 -37.68 12.40 -36.65
C GLN A 183 -36.50 11.56 -37.13
N GLU A 184 -36.69 10.91 -38.28
CA GLU A 184 -35.67 10.04 -38.92
C GLU A 184 -34.35 10.79 -39.20
N SER A 185 -34.45 12.01 -39.77
CA SER A 185 -33.25 12.83 -40.04
C SER A 185 -32.47 13.21 -38.76
N VAL A 186 -33.19 13.37 -37.64
CA VAL A 186 -32.57 13.63 -36.31
C VAL A 186 -31.91 12.34 -35.76
N PHE A 187 -32.54 11.20 -36.02
CA PHE A 187 -32.02 9.88 -35.66
C PHE A 187 -30.71 9.62 -36.38
N ASP A 188 -30.65 9.84 -37.70
CA ASP A 188 -29.41 9.62 -38.48
C ASP A 188 -28.25 10.48 -37.98
N ASN A 189 -28.52 11.79 -37.78
CA ASN A 189 -27.50 12.72 -37.28
C ASN A 189 -27.04 12.38 -35.88
N ALA A 190 -27.97 11.94 -35.01
CA ALA A 190 -27.64 11.53 -33.63
C ALA A 190 -26.81 10.23 -33.61
N THR A 191 -27.15 9.28 -34.49
CA THR A 191 -26.41 8.01 -34.64
C THR A 191 -24.98 8.25 -35.06
N GLU A 192 -24.79 9.03 -36.15
CA GLU A 192 -23.46 9.39 -36.66
C GLU A 192 -22.61 10.05 -35.58
N LEU A 193 -23.17 11.03 -34.86
CA LEU A 193 -22.49 11.71 -33.76
C LEU A 193 -22.08 10.74 -32.64
N LEU A 194 -22.98 9.80 -32.27
CA LEU A 194 -22.71 8.87 -31.18
C LEU A 194 -21.69 7.81 -31.58
N GLU A 195 -21.76 7.26 -32.78
CA GLU A 195 -20.81 6.27 -33.29
C GLU A 195 -19.38 6.86 -33.39
N ASP A 196 -19.27 8.07 -33.89
CA ASP A 196 -17.96 8.74 -34.04
C ASP A 196 -17.30 9.10 -32.73
N ASN A 197 -18.09 9.47 -31.73
CA ASN A 197 -17.55 10.04 -30.48
C ASN A 197 -17.51 9.07 -29.30
N TYR A 198 -18.21 7.93 -29.38
CA TYR A 198 -18.33 7.00 -28.24
C TYR A 198 -18.07 5.54 -28.66
N PRO A 199 -16.89 5.23 -29.24
CA PRO A 199 -16.59 3.87 -29.71
C PRO A 199 -16.51 2.82 -28.60
N GLN A 200 -16.43 3.25 -27.33
CA GLN A 200 -16.42 2.38 -26.15
C GLN A 200 -17.81 1.79 -25.82
N PHE A 201 -18.86 2.22 -26.56
CA PHE A 201 -20.21 1.71 -26.36
C PHE A 201 -20.64 0.84 -27.54
N THR A 202 -21.35 -0.24 -27.24
CA THR A 202 -22.15 -0.97 -28.25
C THR A 202 -23.46 -0.22 -28.40
N ILE A 203 -23.73 0.20 -29.62
CA ILE A 203 -24.94 0.98 -29.95
C ILE A 203 -25.95 0.04 -30.60
N SER A 204 -27.18 0.06 -30.11
CA SER A 204 -28.30 -0.69 -30.66
C SER A 204 -29.48 0.23 -30.90
N TYR A 205 -30.27 -0.10 -31.90
CA TYR A 205 -31.38 0.72 -32.37
C TYR A 205 -32.69 -0.04 -32.26
N THR A 206 -33.74 0.67 -31.82
CA THR A 206 -35.08 0.11 -31.77
C THR A 206 -36.06 1.14 -32.32
N GLU A 207 -36.92 0.70 -33.23
CA GLU A 207 -38.00 1.50 -33.76
C GLU A 207 -39.31 1.00 -33.17
N ALA A 208 -40.11 1.88 -32.59
CA ALA A 208 -41.39 1.55 -31.99
C ALA A 208 -42.43 2.63 -32.37
N GLY A 209 -43.20 2.34 -33.43
CA GLY A 209 -44.16 3.27 -33.98
C GLY A 209 -43.48 4.49 -34.59
N ASN A 210 -43.75 5.66 -34.06
CA ASN A 210 -43.20 6.93 -34.56
C ASN A 210 -42.04 7.44 -33.70
N GLN A 211 -41.36 6.54 -32.95
CA GLN A 211 -40.23 6.88 -32.11
C GLN A 211 -39.03 5.97 -32.40
N PHE A 212 -37.88 6.59 -32.52
CA PHE A 212 -36.60 5.91 -32.65
C PHE A 212 -35.85 5.97 -31.29
N GLU A 213 -35.36 4.83 -30.84
CA GLU A 213 -34.61 4.73 -29.59
C GLU A 213 -33.19 4.22 -29.91
N ILE A 214 -32.18 4.99 -29.50
CA ILE A 214 -30.75 4.62 -29.56
C ILE A 214 -30.36 4.23 -28.14
N SER A 215 -29.84 3.00 -27.98
CA SER A 215 -29.39 2.47 -26.69
C SER A 215 -27.87 2.23 -26.76
N LEU A 216 -27.13 2.88 -25.85
CA LEU A 216 -25.68 2.75 -25.74
C LEU A 216 -25.37 1.92 -24.48
N ARG A 217 -24.68 0.80 -24.65
CA ARG A 217 -24.18 -0.07 -23.57
C ARG A 217 -22.66 -0.13 -23.60
N LEU A 218 -22.04 0.00 -22.45
CA LEU A 218 -20.60 -0.19 -22.33
C LEU A 218 -20.23 -1.62 -22.74
N THR A 219 -19.13 -1.76 -23.47
CA THR A 219 -18.56 -3.08 -23.79
C THR A 219 -18.03 -3.73 -22.51
N GLU A 220 -17.97 -5.06 -22.45
CA GLU A 220 -17.42 -5.81 -21.32
C GLU A 220 -15.97 -5.37 -21.03
N GLN A 221 -15.19 -5.14 -22.08
CA GLN A 221 -13.81 -4.68 -21.96
C GLN A 221 -13.74 -3.31 -21.27
N GLU A 222 -14.61 -2.37 -21.65
CA GLU A 222 -14.65 -1.04 -21.05
C GLU A 222 -15.11 -1.10 -19.58
N ILE A 223 -16.07 -1.99 -19.26
CA ILE A 223 -16.52 -2.22 -17.87
C ILE A 223 -15.34 -2.69 -17.03
N GLU A 224 -14.60 -3.70 -17.49
CA GLU A 224 -13.41 -4.21 -16.78
C GLU A 224 -12.34 -3.12 -16.62
N GLN A 225 -12.15 -2.28 -17.63
CA GLN A 225 -11.19 -1.17 -17.55
C GLN A 225 -11.62 -0.13 -16.52
N ILE A 226 -12.88 0.30 -16.53
CA ILE A 226 -13.42 1.27 -15.56
C ILE A 226 -13.29 0.71 -14.12
N GLU A 227 -13.60 -0.58 -13.92
CA GLU A 227 -13.46 -1.23 -12.61
C GLU A 227 -11.98 -1.25 -12.17
N ALA A 228 -11.07 -1.61 -13.07
CA ALA A 228 -9.64 -1.65 -12.79
C ALA A 228 -9.11 -0.24 -12.44
N ASP A 229 -9.45 0.76 -13.25
CA ASP A 229 -9.03 2.15 -13.03
C ASP A 229 -9.52 2.70 -11.68
N ALA A 230 -10.76 2.39 -11.31
CA ALA A 230 -11.33 2.82 -10.02
C ALA A 230 -10.56 2.19 -8.84
N ILE A 231 -10.17 0.92 -8.96
CA ILE A 231 -9.40 0.23 -7.92
C ILE A 231 -7.98 0.83 -7.83
N ASP A 232 -7.32 1.07 -8.95
CA ASP A 232 -5.96 1.60 -8.99
C ASP A 232 -5.91 3.05 -8.48
N GLN A 233 -6.93 3.84 -8.78
CA GLN A 233 -7.06 5.20 -8.24
C GLN A 233 -7.32 5.16 -6.73
N ASN A 234 -8.21 4.28 -6.27
CA ASN A 234 -8.46 4.10 -4.83
C ASN A 234 -7.20 3.62 -4.10
N LEU A 235 -6.43 2.71 -4.72
CA LEU A 235 -5.16 2.21 -4.19
C LEU A 235 -4.16 3.37 -3.98
N THR A 236 -4.06 4.25 -4.98
CA THR A 236 -3.19 5.43 -4.93
C THR A 236 -3.65 6.40 -3.82
N THR A 237 -4.94 6.67 -3.76
CA THR A 237 -5.54 7.53 -2.72
C THR A 237 -5.29 6.96 -1.32
N LEU A 238 -5.46 5.63 -1.14
CA LEU A 238 -5.20 4.97 0.14
C LEU A 238 -3.72 5.08 0.53
N ARG A 239 -2.80 4.90 -0.41
CA ARG A 239 -1.36 5.08 -0.15
C ARG A 239 -1.07 6.51 0.33
N ASN A 240 -1.64 7.50 -0.33
CA ASN A 240 -1.48 8.90 0.06
C ASN A 240 -2.02 9.14 1.48
N ARG A 241 -3.21 8.63 1.79
CA ARG A 241 -3.82 8.74 3.13
C ARG A 241 -2.98 8.08 4.23
N VAL A 242 -2.44 6.90 3.93
CA VAL A 242 -1.59 6.17 4.88
C VAL A 242 -0.27 6.92 5.12
N ASN A 243 0.29 7.53 4.07
CA ASN A 243 1.49 8.35 4.18
C ASN A 243 1.23 9.61 5.05
N GLU A 244 0.07 10.23 4.88
CA GLU A 244 -0.35 11.39 5.70
C GLU A 244 -0.56 11.01 7.17
N LEU A 245 -0.91 9.73 7.46
CA LEU A 245 -0.99 9.21 8.82
C LEU A 245 0.39 9.04 9.46
N GLY A 246 1.47 9.19 8.69
CA GLY A 246 2.83 9.02 9.18
C GLY A 246 3.19 7.59 9.55
N VAL A 247 2.51 6.60 8.99
CA VAL A 247 2.78 5.18 9.27
C VAL A 247 4.10 4.78 8.61
N SER A 248 4.99 4.21 9.41
CA SER A 248 6.25 3.67 8.89
C SER A 248 5.98 2.34 8.17
N GLU A 249 6.41 2.26 6.91
CA GLU A 249 6.36 1.04 6.10
C GLU A 249 4.95 0.44 5.97
N PRO A 250 3.95 1.21 5.54
CA PRO A 250 2.61 0.67 5.33
C PRO A 250 2.59 -0.25 4.11
N ILE A 251 1.71 -1.24 4.14
CA ILE A 251 1.54 -2.17 3.01
C ILE A 251 0.14 -1.94 2.44
N VAL A 252 0.06 -1.50 1.19
CA VAL A 252 -1.23 -1.26 0.50
C VAL A 252 -1.15 -1.94 -0.87
N TYR A 253 -2.02 -2.95 -1.07
CA TYR A 253 -2.02 -3.73 -2.31
C TYR A 253 -3.41 -4.23 -2.68
N ARG A 254 -3.59 -4.49 -3.97
CA ARG A 254 -4.82 -5.04 -4.54
C ARG A 254 -4.90 -6.54 -4.24
N GLN A 255 -6.08 -7.01 -3.83
CA GLN A 255 -6.38 -8.42 -3.61
C GLN A 255 -7.59 -8.84 -4.45
N GLY A 256 -7.34 -9.63 -5.48
CA GLY A 256 -8.39 -10.07 -6.41
C GLY A 256 -8.91 -8.92 -7.26
N LYS A 257 -10.17 -9.04 -7.73
CA LYS A 257 -10.74 -8.06 -8.68
C LYS A 257 -11.22 -6.77 -8.00
N LYS A 258 -11.77 -6.81 -6.77
CA LYS A 258 -12.50 -5.67 -6.17
C LYS A 258 -12.02 -5.26 -4.77
N ARG A 259 -10.95 -5.86 -4.25
CA ARG A 259 -10.53 -5.64 -2.86
C ARG A 259 -9.14 -5.01 -2.76
N ILE A 260 -8.95 -4.24 -1.70
CA ILE A 260 -7.66 -3.63 -1.34
C ILE A 260 -7.37 -3.99 0.12
N VAL A 261 -6.14 -4.46 0.35
CA VAL A 261 -5.60 -4.72 1.69
C VAL A 261 -4.79 -3.50 2.11
N VAL A 262 -5.01 -3.05 3.34
CA VAL A 262 -4.22 -2.00 3.99
C VAL A 262 -3.70 -2.56 5.31
N GLN A 263 -2.37 -2.62 5.47
CA GLN A 263 -1.73 -3.03 6.71
C GLN A 263 -0.92 -1.85 7.25
N LEU A 264 -1.17 -1.53 8.51
CA LEU A 264 -0.58 -0.38 9.19
C LEU A 264 0.21 -0.88 10.40
N PRO A 265 1.49 -1.26 10.20
CA PRO A 265 2.31 -1.72 11.33
C PRO A 265 2.50 -0.60 12.36
N GLY A 266 2.42 -0.97 13.63
CA GLY A 266 2.63 -0.06 14.75
C GLY A 266 1.44 0.83 15.13
N ILE A 267 0.39 0.91 14.31
CA ILE A 267 -0.83 1.67 14.64
C ILE A 267 -1.63 0.90 15.69
N GLN A 268 -2.04 1.59 16.75
CA GLN A 268 -2.85 1.01 17.83
C GLN A 268 -4.30 1.52 17.80
N ASP A 269 -4.51 2.76 17.32
CA ASP A 269 -5.85 3.34 17.20
C ASP A 269 -6.48 2.96 15.85
N THR A 270 -7.25 1.89 15.88
CA THR A 270 -8.00 1.40 14.71
C THR A 270 -9.12 2.35 14.31
N ALA A 271 -9.73 3.02 15.27
CA ALA A 271 -10.88 3.90 15.01
C ALA A 271 -10.45 5.14 14.21
N GLU A 272 -9.32 5.75 14.60
CA GLU A 272 -8.75 6.89 13.88
C GLU A 272 -8.31 6.49 12.47
N ALA A 273 -7.58 5.39 12.33
CA ALA A 273 -7.15 4.86 11.03
C ALA A 273 -8.35 4.57 10.13
N LYS A 274 -9.37 3.92 10.66
CA LYS A 274 -10.61 3.59 9.93
C LYS A 274 -11.35 4.85 9.47
N LYS A 275 -11.41 5.86 10.33
CA LYS A 275 -12.06 7.15 10.03
C LYS A 275 -11.37 7.84 8.83
N ILE A 276 -10.03 7.88 8.84
CA ILE A 276 -9.25 8.54 7.77
C ILE A 276 -9.29 7.73 6.47
N LEU A 277 -9.08 6.43 6.52
CA LEU A 277 -9.07 5.57 5.33
C LEU A 277 -10.44 5.45 4.68
N GLY A 278 -11.49 5.31 5.49
CA GLY A 278 -12.85 5.05 5.01
C GLY A 278 -13.63 6.29 4.59
N LYS A 279 -13.16 7.48 4.93
CA LYS A 279 -13.93 8.70 4.67
C LYS A 279 -13.94 9.02 3.17
N THR A 280 -15.13 8.99 2.59
CA THR A 280 -15.37 9.35 1.18
C THR A 280 -15.96 10.76 1.13
N ALA A 281 -15.08 11.74 1.28
CA ALA A 281 -15.49 13.13 1.22
C ALA A 281 -14.75 13.84 0.10
N THR A 282 -15.44 14.70 -0.62
CA THR A 282 -14.88 15.56 -1.65
C THR A 282 -15.52 16.94 -1.57
N LEU A 283 -14.93 17.90 -2.26
CA LEU A 283 -15.52 19.23 -2.40
C LEU A 283 -15.97 19.45 -3.84
N GLU A 284 -17.09 20.11 -3.97
CA GLU A 284 -17.57 20.64 -5.24
C GLU A 284 -17.76 22.16 -5.07
N PHE A 285 -17.32 22.91 -6.05
CA PHE A 285 -17.42 24.36 -6.07
C PHE A 285 -18.51 24.77 -7.06
N HIS A 286 -19.50 25.52 -6.59
CA HIS A 286 -20.70 25.90 -7.35
C HIS A 286 -20.96 27.40 -7.19
N LEU A 287 -21.53 28.03 -8.21
CA LEU A 287 -22.11 29.36 -8.04
C LEU A 287 -23.47 29.24 -7.35
N GLU A 288 -23.78 30.22 -6.53
CA GLU A 288 -25.13 30.36 -6.00
C GLU A 288 -26.10 30.60 -7.16
N ALA A 289 -27.29 30.01 -7.06
CA ALA A 289 -28.33 30.17 -8.08
C ALA A 289 -28.97 31.56 -7.98
N GLU A 290 -29.06 32.23 -9.09
CA GLU A 290 -29.76 33.52 -9.19
C GLU A 290 -31.25 33.30 -9.28
N HIS A 291 -32.04 34.34 -9.00
CA HIS A 291 -33.51 34.26 -8.98
C HIS A 291 -34.08 33.78 -10.31
N ASP A 292 -33.43 34.15 -11.42
CA ASP A 292 -33.82 33.77 -12.79
C ASP A 292 -33.27 32.42 -13.25
N THR A 293 -32.47 31.73 -12.41
CA THR A 293 -31.92 30.41 -12.76
C THR A 293 -33.04 29.38 -12.86
N PRO A 294 -33.21 28.69 -14.00
CA PRO A 294 -34.26 27.67 -14.16
C PRO A 294 -34.17 26.59 -13.07
N ARG A 295 -35.31 26.13 -12.60
CA ARG A 295 -35.44 25.08 -11.57
C ARG A 295 -34.69 23.78 -11.95
N THR A 296 -34.56 23.52 -13.24
CA THR A 296 -33.88 22.34 -13.78
C THR A 296 -32.34 22.47 -13.74
N ARG A 297 -31.79 23.60 -13.28
CA ARG A 297 -30.34 23.87 -13.25
C ARG A 297 -29.88 24.30 -11.87
N LYS A 298 -30.68 24.13 -10.84
CA LYS A 298 -30.33 24.46 -9.47
C LYS A 298 -30.89 23.44 -8.50
N THR A 299 -30.16 23.20 -7.43
CA THR A 299 -30.55 22.29 -6.36
C THR A 299 -30.35 23.00 -5.01
N SER A 300 -31.29 22.78 -4.10
CA SER A 300 -31.21 23.32 -2.74
C SER A 300 -30.43 22.39 -1.83
N TYR A 301 -29.45 22.92 -1.13
CA TYR A 301 -28.62 22.17 -0.20
C TYR A 301 -28.66 22.80 1.19
N PRO A 302 -28.67 22.01 2.26
CA PRO A 302 -28.61 22.54 3.62
C PRO A 302 -27.20 23.06 3.91
N HIS A 303 -27.12 24.11 4.73
CA HIS A 303 -25.86 24.51 5.32
C HIS A 303 -25.48 23.57 6.46
N ARG A 304 -24.19 23.37 6.67
CA ARG A 304 -23.66 22.62 7.82
C ARG A 304 -24.09 23.30 9.11
N ASP A 305 -23.98 24.62 9.19
CA ASP A 305 -24.61 25.42 10.26
C ASP A 305 -26.11 25.48 9.99
N LYS A 306 -26.86 24.68 10.71
CA LYS A 306 -28.32 24.53 10.56
C LYS A 306 -29.07 25.87 10.74
N ARG A 307 -28.47 26.87 11.40
CA ARG A 307 -29.05 28.19 11.59
C ARG A 307 -29.19 28.96 10.26
N MET A 308 -28.34 28.63 9.27
CA MET A 308 -28.34 29.29 7.96
C MET A 308 -29.36 28.73 6.97
N GLY A 309 -29.98 27.62 7.36
CA GLY A 309 -31.07 27.01 6.51
C GLY A 309 -30.51 26.40 5.21
N UNK A 310 -30.90 26.39 3.88
CA UNK A 310 -30.56 25.91 2.67
C UNK A 310 -30.23 27.03 1.79
N SER A 311 -29.52 26.81 0.99
CA SER A 311 -29.31 27.74 -0.15
C SER A 311 -29.33 26.99 -1.47
N GLU A 312 -29.76 27.67 -2.53
CA GLU A 312 -29.80 27.09 -3.88
C GLU A 312 -28.47 27.31 -4.59
N LEU A 313 -27.84 26.23 -5.07
CA LEU A 313 -26.62 26.27 -5.88
C LEU A 313 -26.94 25.83 -7.31
N GLN A 314 -26.19 26.36 -8.28
CA GLN A 314 -26.25 25.91 -9.67
C GLN A 314 -25.70 24.48 -9.75
N ASP A 315 -26.35 23.61 -10.54
CA ASP A 315 -25.93 22.20 -10.68
C ASP A 315 -24.55 22.06 -11.36
N GLN A 316 -24.10 23.11 -12.04
CA GLN A 316 -22.80 23.09 -12.72
C GLN A 316 -21.66 23.18 -11.70
N ILE A 317 -20.86 22.12 -11.66
CA ILE A 317 -19.61 22.07 -10.85
C ILE A 317 -18.55 22.92 -11.59
N ILE A 318 -18.00 23.90 -10.91
CA ILE A 318 -16.90 24.74 -11.43
C ILE A 318 -15.61 23.92 -11.39
N ILE A 319 -15.27 23.41 -10.21
CA ILE A 319 -14.13 22.52 -9.96
C ILE A 319 -14.52 21.49 -8.91
N GLY A 320 -13.90 20.33 -8.98
CA GLY A 320 -14.02 19.27 -7.97
C GLY A 320 -12.77 19.17 -7.09
N GLY A 321 -12.85 18.33 -6.08
CA GLY A 321 -11.72 18.05 -5.19
C GLY A 321 -10.52 17.42 -5.87
N ASP A 322 -10.73 16.77 -7.01
CA ASP A 322 -9.69 16.17 -7.85
C ASP A 322 -8.71 17.19 -8.45
N GLN A 323 -9.12 18.47 -8.51
CA GLN A 323 -8.30 19.56 -9.04
C GLN A 323 -7.57 20.33 -7.95
N VAL A 324 -7.64 19.87 -6.70
CA VAL A 324 -6.90 20.44 -5.56
C VAL A 324 -5.50 19.84 -5.54
N ALA A 325 -4.48 20.67 -5.77
CA ALA A 325 -3.07 20.27 -5.75
C ALA A 325 -2.55 20.17 -4.31
N THR A 326 -2.87 21.18 -3.46
CA THR A 326 -2.52 21.15 -2.03
C THR A 326 -3.63 21.81 -1.21
N ALA A 327 -3.73 21.39 0.06
CA ALA A 327 -4.65 21.98 1.03
C ALA A 327 -3.98 22.00 2.40
N GLN A 328 -4.10 23.09 3.12
CA GLN A 328 -3.42 23.30 4.40
C GLN A 328 -4.37 23.91 5.41
N ALA A 329 -4.46 23.29 6.58
CA ALA A 329 -5.16 23.87 7.72
C ALA A 329 -4.38 25.10 8.22
N SER A 330 -5.12 26.12 8.60
CA SER A 330 -4.54 27.42 9.00
C SER A 330 -5.55 28.17 9.90
N PHE A 331 -5.14 29.30 10.40
CA PHE A 331 -6.03 30.22 11.11
C PHE A 331 -6.03 31.58 10.40
N ASP A 332 -7.16 32.25 10.44
CA ASP A 332 -7.25 33.63 9.95
C ASP A 332 -6.67 34.59 10.99
N GLU A 333 -6.73 35.89 10.70
CA GLU A 333 -6.21 36.98 11.57
C GLU A 333 -6.94 37.06 12.93
N ASN A 334 -8.13 36.46 13.02
CA ASN A 334 -8.95 36.43 14.23
C ASN A 334 -8.86 35.10 14.98
N GLY A 335 -7.99 34.18 14.52
CA GLY A 335 -7.84 32.84 15.11
C GLY A 335 -8.94 31.84 14.71
N ILE A 336 -9.71 32.14 13.65
CA ILE A 336 -10.77 31.25 13.16
C ILE A 336 -10.15 30.19 12.22
N PRO A 337 -10.49 28.93 12.39
CA PRO A 337 -9.95 27.86 11.53
C PRO A 337 -10.33 28.05 10.06
N GLN A 338 -9.36 27.83 9.17
CA GLN A 338 -9.55 27.90 7.72
C GLN A 338 -8.70 26.84 7.01
N VAL A 339 -8.97 26.59 5.73
CA VAL A 339 -8.15 25.74 4.87
C VAL A 339 -7.69 26.57 3.67
N ASN A 340 -6.39 26.70 3.51
CA ASN A 340 -5.76 27.31 2.35
C ASN A 340 -5.67 26.26 1.24
N ILE A 341 -6.17 26.58 0.06
CA ILE A 341 -6.23 25.66 -1.08
C ILE A 341 -5.40 26.21 -2.24
N THR A 342 -4.60 25.32 -2.83
CA THR A 342 -3.94 25.56 -4.12
C THR A 342 -4.48 24.57 -5.14
N LEU A 343 -4.98 25.06 -6.26
CA LEU A 343 -5.47 24.25 -7.37
C LEU A 343 -4.35 23.91 -8.33
N ASP A 344 -4.55 22.87 -9.11
CA ASP A 344 -3.71 22.58 -10.28
C ASP A 344 -3.90 23.65 -11.37
N GLY A 345 -3.08 23.61 -12.40
CA GLY A 345 -3.14 24.59 -13.49
C GLY A 345 -4.48 24.63 -14.22
N ALA A 346 -5.10 23.46 -14.44
CA ALA A 346 -6.39 23.34 -15.12
C ALA A 346 -7.54 23.88 -14.26
N GLY A 347 -7.55 23.56 -12.98
CA GLY A 347 -8.51 24.04 -11.98
C GLY A 347 -8.40 25.56 -11.82
N GLY A 348 -7.22 26.06 -11.65
CA GLY A 348 -6.94 27.50 -11.58
C GLY A 348 -7.48 28.27 -12.78
N UNK A 349 -7.33 27.84 -13.73
CA UNK A 349 -7.73 28.34 -14.93
C UNK A 349 -9.16 28.40 -15.09
N ARG A 350 -9.76 27.22 -14.71
CA ARG A 350 -11.25 27.15 -14.75
C ARG A 350 -11.89 28.08 -13.72
N MET A 351 -11.38 28.07 -12.52
CA MET A 351 -11.83 28.96 -11.43
C MET A 351 -11.75 30.43 -11.86
N HIS A 352 -10.61 30.86 -12.39
CA HIS A 352 -10.41 32.25 -12.84
C HIS A 352 -11.43 32.64 -13.92
N ARG A 353 -11.60 31.81 -14.93
CA ARG A 353 -12.53 32.06 -16.03
C ARG A 353 -13.97 32.20 -15.55
N THR A 354 -14.38 31.36 -14.59
CA THR A 354 -15.75 31.37 -14.07
C THR A 354 -15.99 32.55 -13.13
N THR A 355 -14.99 32.95 -12.33
CA THR A 355 -15.19 33.99 -11.31
C THR A 355 -14.87 35.41 -11.81
N ARG A 356 -14.15 35.57 -12.93
CA ARG A 356 -13.69 36.85 -13.47
C ARG A 356 -14.87 37.84 -13.66
N ASP A 357 -15.99 37.37 -14.21
CA ASP A 357 -17.14 38.21 -14.54
C ASP A 357 -18.27 38.07 -13.49
N LYS A 358 -17.97 37.51 -12.33
CA LYS A 358 -18.94 37.20 -11.27
C LYS A 358 -18.65 37.91 -9.92
N UNK A 359 -17.95 38.84 -9.84
CA UNK A 359 -17.68 39.55 -8.76
C UNK A 359 -18.93 39.96 -8.16
N GLY A 360 -19.12 39.97 -6.93
CA GLY A 360 -20.29 40.26 -6.11
C GLY A 360 -21.28 39.10 -5.98
N LYS A 361 -21.14 38.07 -6.80
CA LYS A 361 -21.92 36.82 -6.67
C LYS A 361 -21.30 35.94 -5.61
N ARG A 362 -22.07 34.96 -5.11
CA ARG A 362 -21.57 34.04 -4.08
C ARG A 362 -21.12 32.70 -4.68
N LEU A 363 -20.00 32.20 -4.15
CA LEU A 363 -19.42 30.90 -4.46
C LEU A 363 -19.70 29.95 -3.29
N GLY A 364 -20.39 28.88 -3.56
CA GLY A 364 -20.67 27.82 -2.59
C GLY A 364 -19.63 26.74 -2.64
N VAL A 365 -19.15 26.32 -1.47
CA VAL A 365 -18.31 25.14 -1.29
C VAL A 365 -19.20 24.05 -0.71
N LEU A 366 -19.49 23.05 -1.52
CA LEU A 366 -20.36 21.93 -1.18
C LEU A 366 -19.48 20.77 -0.73
N PHE A 367 -19.66 20.34 0.51
CA PHE A 367 -19.01 19.15 1.07
C PHE A 367 -19.88 17.95 0.72
N VAL A 368 -19.33 17.03 -0.02
CA VAL A 368 -20.00 15.82 -0.49
C VAL A 368 -19.40 14.64 0.25
N GLU A 369 -20.16 14.00 1.11
CA GLU A 369 -19.72 12.85 1.91
C GLU A 369 -20.59 11.65 1.60
N GLN A 370 -19.98 10.52 1.37
CA GLN A 370 -20.70 9.27 1.22
C GLN A 370 -20.70 8.54 2.56
N LYS A 371 -21.88 8.22 3.05
CA LYS A 371 -22.10 7.52 4.32
C LYS A 371 -22.69 6.15 4.06
N ASN A 372 -22.18 5.16 4.76
CA ASN A 372 -22.70 3.80 4.73
C ASN A 372 -23.68 3.62 5.89
N LYS A 373 -24.90 3.20 5.57
CA LYS A 373 -25.90 2.84 6.57
C LYS A 373 -26.18 1.35 6.47
N THR A 374 -26.02 0.66 7.57
CA THR A 374 -26.40 -0.74 7.67
C THR A 374 -27.87 -0.81 8.04
N SER A 375 -28.68 -1.39 7.18
CA SER A 375 -30.07 -1.74 7.45
C SER A 375 -30.20 -3.26 7.48
N TYR A 376 -31.14 -3.76 8.24
CA TYR A 376 -31.37 -5.20 8.34
C TYR A 376 -32.67 -5.53 7.62
N ALA A 377 -32.58 -6.40 6.65
CA ALA A 377 -33.76 -6.94 5.95
C ALA A 377 -33.83 -8.46 6.16
N ARG A 378 -35.00 -9.02 6.01
CA ARG A 378 -35.16 -10.48 6.06
C ARG A 378 -35.04 -11.06 4.67
N ASP A 379 -34.27 -12.12 4.55
CA ASP A 379 -34.16 -12.86 3.29
C ASP A 379 -35.45 -13.73 3.07
N ALA A 380 -35.50 -14.43 1.95
CA ALA A 380 -36.64 -15.29 1.60
C ALA A 380 -36.82 -16.47 2.58
N GLN A 381 -35.77 -16.75 3.38
CA GLN A 381 -35.75 -17.81 4.39
C GLN A 381 -36.02 -17.29 5.80
N GLY A 382 -36.25 -15.96 5.96
CA GLY A 382 -36.57 -15.32 7.23
C GLY A 382 -35.39 -14.89 8.07
N ASN A 383 -34.14 -15.10 7.62
CA ASN A 383 -32.92 -14.69 8.35
C ASN A 383 -32.68 -13.19 8.19
N GLN A 384 -32.15 -12.56 9.23
CA GLN A 384 -31.74 -11.15 9.15
C GLN A 384 -30.43 -11.03 8.37
N VAL A 385 -30.50 -10.35 7.22
CA VAL A 385 -29.32 -10.05 6.40
C VAL A 385 -29.03 -8.56 6.50
N ALA A 386 -27.78 -8.23 6.83
CA ALA A 386 -27.33 -6.83 6.88
C ALA A 386 -27.15 -6.30 5.46
N ILE A 387 -27.95 -5.33 5.07
CA ILE A 387 -27.82 -4.64 3.79
C ILE A 387 -27.14 -3.30 4.07
N GLN A 388 -25.96 -3.12 3.50
CA GLN A 388 -25.27 -1.84 3.55
C GLN A 388 -25.67 -0.99 2.35
N GLN A 389 -26.23 0.16 2.64
CA GLN A 389 -26.61 1.14 1.62
C GLN A 389 -25.72 2.36 1.75
N THR A 390 -25.10 2.76 0.67
CA THR A 390 -24.30 4.00 0.59
C THR A 390 -25.22 5.12 0.12
N PHE A 391 -25.30 6.18 0.89
CA PHE A 391 -26.03 7.39 0.52
C PHE A 391 -25.12 8.60 0.57
N GLU A 392 -25.39 9.56 -0.27
CA GLU A 392 -24.59 10.78 -0.41
C GLU A 392 -25.24 11.90 0.39
N THR A 393 -24.47 12.48 1.29
CA THR A 393 -24.85 13.67 2.07
C THR A 393 -24.12 14.86 1.46
N LYS A 394 -24.86 15.90 1.12
CA LYS A 394 -24.32 17.14 0.56
C LYS A 394 -24.69 18.31 1.48
N GLU A 395 -23.68 19.04 1.94
CA GLU A 395 -23.84 20.18 2.84
C GLU A 395 -22.97 21.35 2.38
N ILE A 396 -23.51 22.57 2.43
CA ILE A 396 -22.74 23.79 2.15
C ILE A 396 -21.91 24.10 3.40
N ILE A 397 -20.57 24.06 3.26
CA ILE A 397 -19.64 24.40 4.35
C ILE A 397 -19.24 25.88 4.28
N SER A 398 -19.29 26.47 3.09
CA SER A 398 -18.95 27.90 2.94
C SER A 398 -19.74 28.49 1.78
N LEU A 399 -20.25 29.69 1.96
CA LEU A 399 -20.94 30.46 0.91
C LEU A 399 -20.39 31.90 0.97
N ALA A 400 -19.35 32.16 0.17
CA ALA A 400 -18.56 33.39 0.26
C ALA A 400 -18.73 34.26 -0.99
N THR A 401 -18.77 35.56 -0.80
CA THR A 401 -18.85 36.53 -1.90
C THR A 401 -17.53 36.61 -2.67
N ILE A 402 -17.58 36.51 -3.98
CA ILE A 402 -16.44 36.67 -4.88
C ILE A 402 -16.08 38.14 -4.93
N GLN A 403 -14.99 38.52 -4.28
CA GLN A 403 -14.51 39.91 -4.22
C GLN A 403 -13.66 40.27 -5.43
N ALA A 404 -12.95 39.30 -5.98
CA ALA A 404 -12.10 39.43 -7.17
C ALA A 404 -12.04 38.08 -7.90
N ALA A 405 -11.55 38.08 -9.13
CA ALA A 405 -11.34 36.83 -9.88
C ALA A 405 -10.41 35.90 -9.07
N LEU A 406 -10.91 34.73 -8.73
CA LEU A 406 -10.13 33.72 -7.99
C LEU A 406 -9.15 33.03 -8.93
N GLY A 407 -7.94 32.83 -8.47
CA GLY A 407 -6.89 32.15 -9.22
C GLY A 407 -6.65 30.73 -8.74
N THR A 408 -5.39 30.35 -8.73
CA THR A 408 -4.95 29.04 -8.26
C THR A 408 -4.97 28.91 -6.73
N LYS A 409 -4.96 30.04 -5.99
CA LYS A 409 -4.90 30.03 -4.52
C LYS A 409 -6.10 30.77 -3.93
N PHE A 410 -6.75 30.13 -2.96
CA PHE A 410 -7.85 30.73 -2.19
C PHE A 410 -7.99 29.98 -0.86
N ARG A 411 -8.91 30.45 -0.02
CA ARG A 411 -9.13 29.85 1.30
C ARG A 411 -10.61 29.55 1.54
N ILE A 412 -10.86 28.47 2.27
CA ILE A 412 -12.20 28.11 2.76
C ILE A 412 -12.26 28.54 4.23
N THR A 413 -13.25 29.32 4.56
CA THR A 413 -13.54 29.80 5.91
C THR A 413 -14.89 29.24 6.37
N GLY A 414 -15.24 29.47 7.63
CA GLY A 414 -16.52 29.02 8.19
C GLY A 414 -16.48 27.59 8.70
N LEU A 415 -15.28 27.14 9.13
CA LEU A 415 -15.10 25.82 9.74
C LEU A 415 -15.25 25.94 11.27
N ASP A 416 -15.85 24.94 11.88
CA ASP A 416 -16.26 24.98 13.30
C ASP A 416 -15.10 24.73 14.26
N SER A 417 -14.05 24.02 13.82
CA SER A 417 -12.95 23.63 14.72
C SER A 417 -11.61 23.43 13.99
N PRO A 418 -10.49 23.54 14.70
CA PRO A 418 -9.16 23.20 14.15
C PRO A 418 -9.10 21.75 13.67
N GLN A 419 -9.76 20.82 14.38
CA GLN A 419 -9.82 19.40 13.98
C GLN A 419 -10.50 19.25 12.62
N GLU A 420 -11.59 19.99 12.40
CA GLU A 420 -12.31 19.96 11.13
C GLU A 420 -11.45 20.50 9.99
N SER A 421 -10.75 21.61 10.20
CA SER A 421 -9.87 22.18 9.18
C SER A 421 -8.71 21.24 8.84
N SER A 422 -8.11 20.60 9.86
CA SER A 422 -7.02 19.62 9.67
C SER A 422 -7.51 18.39 8.91
N GLU A 423 -8.67 17.85 9.30
CA GLU A 423 -9.28 16.70 8.64
C GLU A 423 -9.65 16.99 7.18
N LEU A 424 -10.23 18.17 6.94
CA LEU A 424 -10.60 18.60 5.58
C LEU A 424 -9.35 18.77 4.71
N ALA A 425 -8.31 19.42 5.24
CA ALA A 425 -7.04 19.60 4.54
C ALA A 425 -6.40 18.24 4.19
N LEU A 426 -6.39 17.31 5.14
CA LEU A 426 -5.87 15.94 4.92
C LEU A 426 -6.64 15.22 3.81
N LEU A 427 -7.96 15.24 3.85
CA LEU A 427 -8.80 14.59 2.84
C LEU A 427 -8.57 15.18 1.44
N LEU A 428 -8.40 16.50 1.36
CA LEU A 428 -8.15 17.17 0.09
C LEU A 428 -6.75 16.85 -0.46
N ARG A 429 -5.71 16.82 0.40
CA ARG A 429 -4.35 16.46 -0.02
C ARG A 429 -4.27 15.00 -0.48
N ALA A 430 -4.86 14.11 0.30
CA ALA A 430 -4.82 12.66 0.03
C ALA A 430 -5.66 12.25 -1.18
N GLY A 431 -6.60 13.13 -1.58
CA GLY A 431 -7.42 12.93 -2.77
C GLY A 431 -8.74 12.21 -2.50
N ALA A 432 -9.64 12.38 -3.45
CA ALA A 432 -10.95 11.73 -3.43
C ALA A 432 -10.84 10.26 -3.87
N LEU A 433 -11.65 9.41 -3.29
CA LEU A 433 -11.81 8.03 -3.75
C LEU A 433 -12.62 8.03 -5.06
N ALA A 434 -12.16 7.28 -6.03
CA ALA A 434 -12.87 7.10 -7.32
C ALA A 434 -14.20 6.39 -7.13
N ALA A 435 -14.24 5.50 -6.14
CA ALA A 435 -15.45 4.77 -5.75
C ALA A 435 -15.45 4.57 -4.23
N PRO A 436 -16.64 4.55 -3.60
CA PRO A 436 -16.72 4.26 -2.18
C PRO A 436 -16.14 2.89 -1.85
N MET A 437 -15.68 2.74 -0.62
CA MET A 437 -15.16 1.45 -0.13
C MET A 437 -15.84 1.10 1.18
N ARG A 438 -15.99 -0.21 1.42
CA ARG A 438 -16.48 -0.72 2.70
C ARG A 438 -15.42 -1.62 3.34
N PHE A 439 -15.35 -1.60 4.65
CA PHE A 439 -14.49 -2.50 5.41
C PHE A 439 -15.15 -3.88 5.47
N VAL A 440 -14.48 -4.88 4.91
CA VAL A 440 -14.93 -6.29 4.89
C VAL A 440 -14.37 -7.02 6.10
N GLU A 441 -13.10 -6.76 6.41
CA GLU A 441 -12.42 -7.39 7.55
C GLU A 441 -11.55 -6.34 8.26
N GLU A 442 -11.52 -6.43 9.56
CA GLU A 442 -10.67 -5.63 10.43
C GLU A 442 -10.03 -6.57 11.44
N ARG A 443 -8.70 -6.53 11.51
CA ARG A 443 -7.94 -7.35 12.45
C ARG A 443 -6.85 -6.49 13.09
N THR A 444 -6.79 -6.51 14.42
CA THR A 444 -5.75 -5.83 15.18
C THR A 444 -4.81 -6.86 15.79
N VAL A 445 -3.52 -6.65 15.62
CA VAL A 445 -2.46 -7.45 16.25
C VAL A 445 -1.76 -6.55 17.26
N GLY A 446 -1.86 -6.90 18.52
CA GLY A 446 -1.22 -6.15 19.61
C GLY A 446 0.32 -6.23 19.52
N PRO A 447 1.05 -5.17 19.91
CA PRO A 447 2.52 -5.17 19.85
C PRO A 447 3.17 -6.25 20.75
N SER A 448 2.55 -6.58 21.87
CA SER A 448 3.01 -7.66 22.76
C SER A 448 2.93 -9.02 22.07
N LEU A 449 1.84 -9.25 21.32
CA LEU A 449 1.64 -10.50 20.58
C LEU A 449 2.69 -10.67 19.48
N GLY A 450 3.04 -9.60 18.80
CA GLY A 450 4.12 -9.59 17.78
C GLY A 450 5.47 -9.96 18.40
N LYS A 451 5.82 -9.38 19.55
CA LYS A 451 7.06 -9.66 20.27
C LYS A 451 7.12 -11.12 20.75
N ASP A 452 6.03 -11.64 21.29
CA ASP A 452 5.93 -13.03 21.74
C ASP A 452 6.09 -14.00 20.57
N ASN A 453 5.49 -13.69 19.41
CA ASN A 453 5.64 -14.45 18.17
C ASN A 453 7.08 -14.48 17.68
N ILE A 454 7.78 -13.33 17.72
CA ILE A 454 9.21 -13.23 17.35
C ILE A 454 10.04 -14.13 18.29
N ASN A 455 9.87 -13.98 19.59
CA ASN A 455 10.63 -14.77 20.58
C ASN A 455 10.40 -16.27 20.41
N ALA A 456 9.15 -16.69 20.24
CA ALA A 456 8.79 -18.10 20.01
C ALA A 456 9.37 -18.61 18.69
N GLY A 457 9.33 -17.80 17.64
CA GLY A 457 9.89 -18.13 16.32
C GLY A 457 11.40 -18.29 16.36
N ILE A 458 12.11 -17.35 17.00
CA ILE A 458 13.58 -17.40 17.16
C ILE A 458 13.98 -18.63 17.98
N LEU A 459 13.32 -18.87 19.12
CA LEU A 459 13.61 -20.03 19.97
C LEU A 459 13.42 -21.35 19.20
N SER A 460 12.32 -21.45 18.43
CA SER A 460 12.04 -22.65 17.62
C SER A 460 13.12 -22.87 16.55
N MET A 461 13.56 -21.78 15.91
CA MET A 461 14.63 -21.82 14.90
C MET A 461 15.98 -22.22 15.53
N GLU A 462 16.33 -21.65 16.68
CA GLU A 462 17.58 -21.95 17.41
C GLU A 462 17.63 -23.43 17.82
N LEU A 463 16.53 -23.93 18.42
CA LEU A 463 16.44 -25.34 18.85
C LEU A 463 16.52 -26.29 17.66
N GLY A 464 15.74 -26.03 16.60
CA GLY A 464 15.74 -26.83 15.37
C GLY A 464 17.12 -26.88 14.73
N MET A 465 17.76 -25.71 14.60
CA MET A 465 19.10 -25.57 14.02
C MET A 465 20.14 -26.30 14.88
N ALA A 466 20.11 -26.13 16.19
CA ALA A 466 21.05 -26.80 17.12
C ALA A 466 20.95 -28.33 16.98
N LEU A 467 19.75 -28.89 16.95
CA LEU A 467 19.52 -30.33 16.79
C LEU A 467 20.10 -30.84 15.45
N VAL A 468 19.84 -30.13 14.37
CA VAL A 468 20.31 -30.47 13.02
C VAL A 468 21.85 -30.40 12.97
N LEU A 469 22.46 -29.35 13.50
CA LEU A 469 23.91 -29.18 13.53
C LEU A 469 24.58 -30.29 14.35
N LEU A 470 24.05 -30.61 15.53
CA LEU A 470 24.58 -31.69 16.36
C LEU A 470 24.51 -33.04 15.62
N PHE A 471 23.35 -33.37 15.04
CA PHE A 471 23.15 -34.60 14.29
C PHE A 471 24.16 -34.71 13.11
N THR A 472 24.27 -33.66 12.29
CA THR A 472 25.12 -33.68 11.12
C THR A 472 26.62 -33.77 11.49
N LEU A 473 27.07 -33.08 12.54
CA LEU A 473 28.44 -33.15 13.05
C LEU A 473 28.81 -34.54 13.54
N PHE A 474 27.94 -35.15 14.35
CA PHE A 474 28.20 -36.49 14.92
C PHE A 474 28.16 -37.58 13.84
N TYR A 475 27.19 -37.53 12.91
CA TYR A 475 26.95 -38.59 11.93
C TYR A 475 27.93 -38.51 10.74
N TYR A 476 28.19 -37.28 10.21
CA TYR A 476 29.01 -37.10 8.98
C TYR A 476 30.39 -36.52 9.22
N ARG A 477 30.80 -36.28 10.45
CA ARG A 477 32.16 -35.83 10.85
C ARG A 477 32.62 -34.63 10.02
N ILE A 478 33.71 -34.75 9.19
CA ILE A 478 34.28 -33.67 8.36
C ILE A 478 33.26 -33.18 7.31
N PHE A 479 32.49 -34.08 6.71
CA PHE A 479 31.42 -33.74 5.79
C PHE A 479 30.28 -33.02 6.53
N GLY A 480 30.07 -33.37 7.81
CA GLY A 480 29.14 -32.65 8.68
C GLY A 480 29.56 -31.20 8.91
N VAL A 481 30.87 -30.95 9.09
CA VAL A 481 31.42 -29.57 9.19
C VAL A 481 31.10 -28.80 7.89
N ALA A 482 31.29 -29.43 6.73
CA ALA A 482 30.97 -28.83 5.43
C ALA A 482 29.49 -28.46 5.35
N ALA A 483 28.58 -29.36 5.79
CA ALA A 483 27.13 -29.13 5.82
C ALA A 483 26.75 -27.99 6.78
N CYS A 484 27.37 -27.92 7.96
CA CYS A 484 27.14 -26.84 8.93
C CYS A 484 27.56 -25.46 8.38
N LEU A 485 28.70 -25.39 7.71
CA LEU A 485 29.19 -24.16 7.06
C LEU A 485 28.26 -23.76 5.91
N ALA A 486 27.81 -24.73 5.12
CA ALA A 486 26.84 -24.48 4.03
C ALA A 486 25.50 -23.96 4.57
N LEU A 487 25.02 -24.54 5.68
CA LEU A 487 23.79 -24.12 6.34
C LEU A 487 23.90 -22.67 6.86
N GLY A 488 24.99 -22.35 7.56
CA GLY A 488 25.27 -20.97 8.02
C GLY A 488 25.32 -19.99 6.86
N THR A 489 26.03 -20.36 5.78
CA THR A 489 26.13 -19.56 4.56
C THR A 489 24.72 -19.37 3.92
N ASN A 490 23.92 -20.44 3.90
CA ASN A 490 22.56 -20.40 3.35
C ASN A 490 21.69 -19.36 4.07
N ILE A 491 21.71 -19.36 5.42
CA ILE A 491 20.96 -18.40 6.24
C ILE A 491 21.44 -16.95 5.95
N VAL A 492 22.75 -16.74 5.90
CA VAL A 492 23.33 -15.41 5.60
C VAL A 492 22.87 -14.93 4.21
N LEU A 493 22.91 -15.80 3.19
CA LEU A 493 22.49 -15.46 1.83
C LEU A 493 20.98 -15.20 1.77
N LEU A 494 20.19 -16.01 2.46
CA LEU A 494 18.73 -15.83 2.53
C LEU A 494 18.39 -14.46 3.11
N VAL A 495 18.95 -14.11 4.26
CA VAL A 495 18.74 -12.81 4.93
C VAL A 495 19.21 -11.66 4.01
N ALA A 496 20.37 -11.80 3.39
CA ALA A 496 20.93 -10.79 2.47
C ALA A 496 20.01 -10.54 1.27
N ILE A 497 19.53 -11.60 0.62
CA ILE A 497 18.65 -11.48 -0.55
C ILE A 497 17.29 -10.86 -0.14
N MET A 498 16.74 -11.29 1.00
CA MET A 498 15.51 -10.70 1.53
C MET A 498 15.69 -9.19 1.81
N SER A 499 16.83 -8.79 2.38
CA SER A 499 17.14 -7.37 2.64
C SER A 499 17.25 -6.57 1.33
N ILE A 500 17.98 -7.09 0.34
CA ILE A 500 18.12 -6.45 -0.99
C ILE A 500 16.75 -6.27 -1.68
N LEU A 501 15.90 -7.28 -1.60
CA LEU A 501 14.57 -7.25 -2.21
C LEU A 501 13.56 -6.44 -1.38
N SER A 502 13.95 -5.92 -0.22
CA SER A 502 13.06 -5.26 0.75
C SER A 502 11.85 -6.15 1.09
N ALA A 503 12.07 -7.47 1.16
CA ALA A 503 11.02 -8.44 1.43
C ALA A 503 10.58 -8.38 2.90
N THR A 504 9.27 -8.51 3.12
CA THR A 504 8.70 -8.46 4.47
C THR A 504 8.75 -9.82 5.14
N LEU A 505 9.41 -9.90 6.29
CA LEU A 505 9.45 -11.11 7.11
C LEU A 505 8.14 -11.21 7.91
N THR A 506 7.40 -12.31 7.72
CA THR A 506 6.16 -12.60 8.42
C THR A 506 6.35 -13.83 9.32
N LEU A 507 5.40 -14.12 10.22
CA LEU A 507 5.45 -15.33 11.06
C LEU A 507 5.50 -16.61 10.20
N PRO A 508 4.66 -16.80 9.17
CA PRO A 508 4.85 -17.90 8.23
C PRO A 508 6.19 -17.84 7.47
N GLY A 509 6.74 -16.64 7.24
CA GLY A 509 8.08 -16.48 6.64
C GLY A 509 9.17 -17.09 7.52
N ILE A 510 9.09 -16.90 8.85
CA ILE A 510 10.01 -17.56 9.81
C ILE A 510 9.86 -19.10 9.68
N ALA A 511 8.62 -19.62 9.59
CA ALA A 511 8.39 -21.05 9.37
C ALA A 511 9.02 -21.51 8.04
N GLY A 512 8.98 -20.68 7.00
CA GLY A 512 9.67 -20.91 5.72
C GLY A 512 11.19 -21.02 5.88
N ILE A 513 11.80 -20.17 6.71
CA ILE A 513 13.23 -20.23 7.03
C ILE A 513 13.55 -21.60 7.69
N VAL A 514 12.77 -21.98 8.71
CA VAL A 514 12.95 -23.27 9.43
C VAL A 514 12.84 -24.46 8.47
N LEU A 515 11.85 -24.42 7.59
CA LEU A 515 11.67 -25.45 6.55
C LEU A 515 12.86 -25.51 5.60
N THR A 516 13.36 -24.36 5.18
CA THR A 516 14.54 -24.24 4.29
C THR A 516 15.80 -24.82 4.94
N VAL A 517 15.98 -24.62 6.25
CA VAL A 517 17.09 -25.21 7.03
C VAL A 517 17.03 -26.75 6.91
N GLY A 518 15.85 -27.34 7.06
CA GLY A 518 15.66 -28.79 6.88
C GLY A 518 16.01 -29.26 5.47
N MET A 519 15.51 -28.60 4.46
CA MET A 519 15.75 -28.94 3.04
C MET A 519 17.23 -28.75 2.64
N ALA A 520 17.91 -27.74 3.20
CA ALA A 520 19.33 -27.49 2.92
C ALA A 520 20.20 -28.64 3.45
N VAL A 521 19.84 -29.20 4.61
CA VAL A 521 20.54 -30.36 5.18
C VAL A 521 20.25 -31.62 4.35
N ASP A 522 19.00 -31.81 3.91
CA ASP A 522 18.59 -32.97 3.11
C ASP A 522 19.41 -33.07 1.81
N ALA A 523 19.64 -31.96 1.12
CA ALA A 523 20.50 -31.92 -0.08
C ALA A 523 21.93 -32.42 0.24
N ASN A 524 22.49 -32.01 1.35
CA ASN A 524 23.83 -32.44 1.80
C ASN A 524 23.84 -33.94 2.17
N VAL A 525 22.83 -34.41 2.90
CA VAL A 525 22.65 -35.83 3.28
C VAL A 525 22.60 -36.71 2.01
N LEU A 526 21.86 -36.26 1.00
CA LEU A 526 21.73 -36.99 -0.27
C LEU A 526 23.07 -37.09 -1.00
N ILE A 527 23.85 -36.01 -1.07
CA ILE A 527 25.20 -35.98 -1.65
C ILE A 527 26.11 -36.95 -0.89
N PHE A 528 26.13 -36.86 0.45
CA PHE A 528 27.00 -37.67 1.30
C PHE A 528 26.66 -39.18 1.23
N SER A 529 25.37 -39.50 1.15
CA SER A 529 24.89 -40.87 0.96
C SER A 529 25.35 -41.45 -0.39
N ARG A 530 25.28 -40.65 -1.46
CA ARG A 530 25.80 -41.05 -2.78
C ARG A 530 27.32 -41.27 -2.75
N ILE A 531 28.08 -40.40 -2.08
CA ILE A 531 29.53 -40.57 -1.89
C ILE A 531 29.82 -41.90 -1.16
N LYS A 532 29.05 -42.20 -0.09
CA LYS A 532 29.19 -43.48 0.66
C LYS A 532 28.92 -44.70 -0.24
N GLU A 533 27.92 -44.62 -1.11
CA GLU A 533 27.60 -45.67 -2.08
C GLU A 533 28.73 -45.92 -3.05
N GLU A 534 29.33 -44.84 -3.63
CA GLU A 534 30.45 -44.94 -4.57
C GLU A 534 31.68 -45.56 -3.89
N LEU A 535 31.95 -45.17 -2.63
CA LEU A 535 33.05 -45.77 -1.83
C LEU A 535 32.82 -47.26 -1.59
N LYS A 536 31.60 -47.70 -1.30
CA LYS A 536 31.25 -49.10 -1.09
C LYS A 536 31.41 -49.94 -2.38
N GLN A 537 31.26 -49.29 -3.55
CA GLN A 537 31.48 -49.94 -4.85
C GLN A 537 32.96 -49.98 -5.24
N GLY A 538 33.86 -49.49 -4.37
CA GLY A 538 35.32 -49.55 -4.59
C GLY A 538 35.86 -48.36 -5.37
N THR A 539 35.11 -47.28 -5.59
CA THR A 539 35.60 -46.07 -6.27
C THR A 539 36.63 -45.38 -5.41
N GLU A 540 37.67 -44.84 -6.03
CA GLU A 540 38.70 -44.05 -5.35
C GLU A 540 38.07 -42.83 -4.63
N PRO A 541 38.57 -42.43 -3.45
CA PRO A 541 37.95 -41.40 -2.62
C PRO A 541 37.66 -40.08 -3.34
N LEU A 542 38.58 -39.56 -4.13
CA LEU A 542 38.39 -38.29 -4.86
C LEU A 542 37.39 -38.44 -6.01
N GLN A 543 37.38 -39.60 -6.69
CA GLN A 543 36.42 -39.92 -7.74
C GLN A 543 35.02 -40.13 -7.13
N ALA A 544 34.92 -40.77 -5.96
CA ALA A 544 33.66 -41.00 -5.24
C ALA A 544 33.01 -39.65 -4.86
N ILE A 545 33.80 -38.65 -4.48
CA ILE A 545 33.32 -37.28 -4.22
C ILE A 545 32.71 -36.72 -5.50
N ASP A 546 33.43 -36.71 -6.63
CA ASP A 546 32.93 -36.17 -7.90
C ASP A 546 31.63 -36.85 -8.35
N GLN A 547 31.66 -38.19 -8.37
CA GLN A 547 30.49 -38.97 -8.82
C GLN A 547 29.29 -38.79 -7.89
N GLY A 548 29.54 -38.67 -6.57
CA GLY A 548 28.49 -38.44 -5.59
C GLY A 548 27.74 -37.11 -5.83
N TYR A 549 28.51 -36.03 -6.07
CA TYR A 549 27.95 -34.71 -6.40
C TYR A 549 27.21 -34.74 -7.74
N ASP A 550 27.81 -35.34 -8.77
CA ASP A 550 27.23 -35.35 -10.12
C ASP A 550 25.92 -36.18 -10.19
N LYS A 551 25.88 -37.35 -9.49
CA LYS A 551 24.70 -38.20 -9.43
C LYS A 551 23.58 -37.61 -8.55
N ALA A 552 23.94 -36.99 -7.43
CA ALA A 552 22.97 -36.33 -6.54
C ALA A 552 22.35 -35.07 -7.17
N PHE A 553 23.08 -34.37 -8.05
CA PHE A 553 22.67 -33.10 -8.64
C PHE A 553 21.28 -33.13 -9.26
N LEU A 554 21.00 -34.12 -10.12
CA LEU A 554 19.70 -34.25 -10.81
C LEU A 554 18.55 -34.45 -9.82
N THR A 555 18.76 -35.33 -8.83
CA THR A 555 17.74 -35.59 -7.80
C THR A 555 17.44 -34.35 -6.97
N ILE A 556 18.48 -33.60 -6.59
CA ILE A 556 18.35 -32.34 -5.82
C ILE A 556 17.63 -31.30 -6.68
N LEU A 557 18.01 -31.19 -7.96
CA LEU A 557 17.39 -30.24 -8.89
C LEU A 557 15.89 -30.53 -9.05
N ASP A 558 15.51 -31.79 -9.30
CA ASP A 558 14.12 -32.20 -9.51
C ASP A 558 13.26 -31.90 -8.27
N ALA A 559 13.73 -32.28 -7.08
CA ALA A 559 13.02 -32.07 -5.82
C ALA A 559 12.83 -30.58 -5.53
N ASN A 560 13.90 -29.79 -5.70
CA ASN A 560 13.85 -28.35 -5.42
C ASN A 560 13.04 -27.58 -6.48
N LEU A 561 13.11 -27.98 -7.74
CA LEU A 561 12.33 -27.35 -8.82
C LEU A 561 10.81 -27.53 -8.56
N THR A 562 10.40 -28.72 -8.14
CA THR A 562 9.00 -29.00 -7.78
C THR A 562 8.53 -28.09 -6.65
N THR A 563 9.33 -27.97 -5.59
CA THR A 563 9.01 -27.14 -4.44
C THR A 563 9.02 -25.64 -4.82
N LEU A 564 9.95 -25.24 -5.68
CA LEU A 564 10.03 -23.84 -6.18
C LEU A 564 8.78 -23.48 -6.99
N LEU A 565 8.28 -24.40 -7.83
CA LEU A 565 7.04 -24.19 -8.59
C LEU A 565 5.84 -23.97 -7.65
N VAL A 566 5.74 -24.78 -6.58
CA VAL A 566 4.70 -24.61 -5.54
C VAL A 566 4.85 -23.22 -4.88
N ALA A 567 6.08 -22.82 -4.54
CA ALA A 567 6.33 -21.51 -3.91
C ALA A 567 5.93 -20.35 -4.84
N VAL A 568 6.20 -20.46 -6.15
CA VAL A 568 5.80 -19.43 -7.15
C VAL A 568 4.27 -19.36 -7.26
N ILE A 569 3.58 -20.49 -7.23
CA ILE A 569 2.10 -20.54 -7.24
C ILE A 569 1.55 -19.87 -5.97
N LEU A 570 2.11 -20.21 -4.81
CA LEU A 570 1.72 -19.58 -3.53
C LEU A 570 1.96 -18.07 -3.52
N TYR A 571 3.04 -17.60 -4.14
CA TYR A 571 3.33 -16.18 -4.30
C TYR A 571 2.27 -15.49 -5.17
N SER A 572 1.91 -16.13 -6.29
CA SER A 572 0.99 -15.53 -7.28
C SER A 572 -0.45 -15.42 -6.76
N PHE A 573 -0.93 -16.44 -6.03
CA PHE A 573 -2.31 -16.51 -5.55
C PHE A 573 -2.45 -16.22 -4.05
N GLY A 574 -1.36 -16.22 -3.31
CA GLY A 574 -1.36 -16.02 -1.85
C GLY A 574 -1.61 -14.57 -1.43
N THR A 575 -2.03 -14.41 -0.19
CA THR A 575 -2.20 -13.10 0.45
C THR A 575 -1.04 -12.87 1.44
N GLY A 576 -0.90 -11.67 1.95
CA GLY A 576 0.15 -11.19 2.87
C GLY A 576 1.04 -12.25 3.52
N PRO A 577 0.56 -12.96 4.56
CA PRO A 577 1.38 -13.97 5.24
C PRO A 577 1.84 -15.13 4.35
N ILE A 578 0.99 -15.60 3.43
CA ILE A 578 1.33 -16.69 2.49
C ILE A 578 2.41 -16.21 1.49
N LYS A 579 2.33 -14.95 1.04
CA LYS A 579 3.37 -14.35 0.19
C LYS A 579 4.72 -14.30 0.92
N GLY A 580 4.72 -13.90 2.20
CA GLY A 580 5.93 -13.89 3.02
C GLY A 580 6.58 -15.27 3.09
N PHE A 581 5.78 -16.31 3.38
CA PHE A 581 6.24 -17.71 3.38
C PHE A 581 6.83 -18.11 2.02
N SER A 582 6.11 -17.83 0.92
CA SER A 582 6.54 -18.25 -0.42
C SER A 582 7.85 -17.54 -0.86
N VAL A 583 8.05 -16.28 -0.48
CA VAL A 583 9.27 -15.53 -0.78
C VAL A 583 10.47 -16.16 -0.02
N THR A 584 10.33 -16.38 1.29
CA THR A 584 11.40 -17.00 2.10
C THR A 584 11.74 -18.40 1.58
N LEU A 585 10.73 -19.19 1.24
CA LEU A 585 10.90 -20.54 0.70
C LEU A 585 11.61 -20.51 -0.66
N SER A 586 11.21 -19.65 -1.59
CA SER A 586 11.83 -19.52 -2.92
C SER A 586 13.30 -19.13 -2.82
N ILE A 587 13.60 -18.09 -2.04
CA ILE A 587 14.98 -17.62 -1.83
C ILE A 587 15.79 -18.73 -1.17
N GLY A 588 15.25 -19.37 -0.14
CA GLY A 588 15.91 -20.43 0.61
C GLY A 588 16.26 -21.66 -0.26
N ILE A 589 15.37 -22.05 -1.16
CA ILE A 589 15.62 -23.14 -2.13
C ILE A 589 16.82 -22.77 -3.03
N ILE A 590 16.82 -21.58 -3.61
CA ILE A 590 17.87 -21.13 -4.53
C ILE A 590 19.23 -21.08 -3.80
N THR A 591 19.25 -20.48 -2.59
CA THR A 591 20.48 -20.34 -1.81
C THR A 591 20.98 -21.70 -1.28
N SER A 592 20.06 -22.60 -0.88
CA SER A 592 20.43 -23.94 -0.40
C SER A 592 21.06 -24.79 -1.52
N MET A 593 20.53 -24.72 -2.74
CA MET A 593 21.12 -25.39 -3.91
C MET A 593 22.53 -24.89 -4.18
N PHE A 594 22.72 -23.57 -4.13
CA PHE A 594 24.05 -22.96 -4.33
C PHE A 594 25.03 -23.45 -3.26
N THR A 595 24.65 -23.38 -1.98
CA THR A 595 25.54 -23.73 -0.86
C THR A 595 25.83 -25.24 -0.79
N ALA A 596 24.82 -26.09 -1.06
CA ALA A 596 24.98 -27.53 -1.05
C ALA A 596 25.84 -28.04 -2.23
N ILE A 597 25.61 -27.50 -3.44
CA ILE A 597 26.26 -28.01 -4.66
C ILE A 597 27.67 -27.40 -4.83
N LEU A 598 27.79 -26.08 -4.68
CA LEU A 598 29.06 -25.37 -4.89
C LEU A 598 29.86 -25.17 -3.60
N GLY A 599 29.17 -24.72 -2.54
CA GLY A 599 29.81 -24.40 -1.26
C GLY A 599 30.46 -25.63 -0.61
N THR A 600 29.70 -26.69 -0.38
CA THR A 600 30.23 -27.90 0.28
C THR A 600 31.26 -28.61 -0.60
N ARG A 601 31.05 -28.67 -1.92
CA ARG A 601 32.03 -29.26 -2.86
C ARG A 601 33.36 -28.51 -2.78
N GLY A 602 33.33 -27.18 -2.77
CA GLY A 602 34.52 -26.32 -2.64
C GLY A 602 35.27 -26.59 -1.34
N PHE A 603 34.55 -26.64 -0.20
CA PHE A 603 35.15 -26.91 1.11
C PHE A 603 35.77 -28.31 1.18
N ILE A 604 35.07 -29.33 0.74
CA ILE A 604 35.53 -30.73 0.77
C ILE A 604 36.81 -30.86 -0.09
N TYR A 605 36.84 -30.25 -1.28
CA TYR A 605 38.02 -30.22 -2.13
C TYR A 605 39.19 -29.52 -1.45
N LEU A 606 38.97 -28.44 -0.75
CA LEU A 606 40.02 -27.69 -0.04
C LEU A 606 40.65 -28.53 1.07
N VAL A 607 39.86 -29.35 1.77
CA VAL A 607 40.29 -30.23 2.86
C VAL A 607 41.06 -31.46 2.32
N TYR A 608 40.56 -32.05 1.22
CA TYR A 608 41.08 -33.37 0.77
C TYR A 608 42.05 -33.31 -0.41
N ARG A 609 42.12 -32.22 -1.17
CA ARG A 609 42.96 -32.06 -2.38
C ARG A 609 44.46 -32.30 -2.13
N ASN A 610 44.96 -31.86 -1.00
CA ASN A 610 46.40 -31.91 -0.69
C ASN A 610 46.85 -33.17 0.04
N LYS A 611 45.92 -34.11 0.31
CA LYS A 611 46.25 -35.38 0.99
C LYS A 611 46.69 -36.43 -0.04
N LYS A 612 47.98 -36.66 -0.21
CA LYS A 612 48.57 -37.56 -1.23
C LYS A 612 48.25 -39.05 -1.07
N ASN A 613 47.90 -39.51 0.15
CA ASN A 613 47.55 -40.91 0.42
C ASN A 613 46.21 -41.00 1.13
N LEU A 614 45.12 -40.70 0.39
CA LEU A 614 43.74 -40.81 0.90
C LEU A 614 43.28 -42.27 0.85
N SER A 615 43.49 -43.01 1.96
CA SER A 615 42.97 -44.37 2.10
C SER A 615 41.51 -44.42 2.57
N ARG A 616 41.03 -43.36 3.28
CA ARG A 616 39.65 -43.30 3.80
C ARG A 616 39.13 -41.85 3.87
N LEU A 617 37.84 -41.65 3.59
CA LEU A 617 37.13 -40.39 3.84
C LEU A 617 36.49 -40.43 5.24
N ALA A 618 36.53 -39.32 5.96
CA ALA A 618 35.83 -39.18 7.25
C ALA A 618 34.37 -38.72 7.00
N ILE A 619 33.52 -39.66 6.53
CA ILE A 619 32.12 -39.43 6.17
C ILE A 619 31.20 -40.42 6.86
#